data_a3af4e61e7cbaa4ce957d6fc4c241e25
#
_entry.id   a3af4e61e7cbaa4ce957d6fc4c241e25
#
_cell.length_a   1.000
_cell.length_b   1.000
_cell.length_c   1.000
_cell.angle_alpha   90.00
_cell.angle_beta   90.00
_cell.angle_gamma   90.00
#
_symmetry.space_group_name_H-M   'P 1'
#
loop_
_entity.id
_entity.type
_entity.pdbx_description
1 polymer ?
#
loop_
_entity_poly.entity_id
_entity_poly.type
_entity_poly.pdbx_seq_one_letter_code
_entity_poly.pdbx_strand_id
1 'polypeptide(L)'
;EPYPVQGVIGDQIGGITLAWGILAALVARNIHDVGQRVDISHLSSSMWLQGLAVSMGSLTRDKPNSEINLSSNPPRDNAYNPLANHYKCSDGRWIMLANFQADRYWVSFTQALGLEDLVDDPRFHDTPARGENRRELIQILDDTFAQKTYNRWAKILNASGDFIFSPVQSLHELANDPQVIANGYMAEVVHPDLGPVKLADHPIRYSETPNGIISVAPELGQH
;
A
#
# COMPACT_ATOMS: atom_id res chain seq x y z
N GLU A 1 -18.41 3.98 -8.49
CA GLU A 1 -18.97 3.67 -7.15
C GLU A 1 -17.93 3.85 -6.06
N PRO A 2 -18.33 4.34 -4.86
CA PRO A 2 -17.39 4.40 -3.72
C PRO A 2 -16.92 2.99 -3.36
N TYR A 3 -15.62 2.82 -3.16
CA TYR A 3 -15.04 1.56 -2.73
C TYR A 3 -14.80 1.59 -1.22
N PRO A 4 -15.39 0.68 -0.44
CA PRO A 4 -15.16 0.66 1.01
C PRO A 4 -13.74 0.15 1.31
N VAL A 5 -12.97 0.93 2.06
CA VAL A 5 -11.70 0.46 2.63
C VAL A 5 -12.02 -0.49 3.77
N GLN A 6 -11.52 -1.72 3.71
CA GLN A 6 -11.74 -2.71 4.77
C GLN A 6 -10.96 -2.36 6.04
N GLY A 7 -11.54 -2.73 7.19
CA GLY A 7 -10.95 -2.53 8.50
C GLY A 7 -10.99 -1.06 8.92
N VAL A 8 -11.65 -0.72 9.95
CA VAL A 8 -11.85 0.56 10.64
C VAL A 8 -10.65 1.55 10.59
N ILE A 9 -10.14 1.82 9.39
CA ILE A 9 -8.89 2.58 9.18
C ILE A 9 -8.95 3.99 9.79
N GLY A 10 -10.15 4.60 9.81
CA GLY A 10 -10.37 5.89 10.46
C GLY A 10 -10.12 5.85 11.95
N ASP A 11 -10.58 4.79 12.62
CA ASP A 11 -10.38 4.57 14.06
C ASP A 11 -8.92 4.26 14.35
N GLN A 12 -8.29 3.42 13.54
CA GLN A 12 -6.88 3.04 13.71
C GLN A 12 -5.96 4.25 13.54
N ILE A 13 -6.13 5.06 12.49
CA ILE A 13 -5.30 6.26 12.31
C ILE A 13 -5.60 7.31 13.39
N GLY A 14 -6.84 7.42 13.85
CA GLY A 14 -7.23 8.25 14.99
C GLY A 14 -6.49 7.83 16.25
N GLY A 15 -6.49 6.53 16.57
CA GLY A 15 -5.76 5.97 17.72
C GLY A 15 -4.25 6.22 17.66
N ILE A 16 -3.62 5.99 16.51
CA ILE A 16 -2.19 6.27 16.31
C ILE A 16 -1.89 7.76 16.46
N THR A 17 -2.71 8.64 15.88
CA THR A 17 -2.53 10.10 15.96
C THR A 17 -2.68 10.59 17.40
N LEU A 18 -3.66 10.03 18.16
CA LEU A 18 -3.85 10.36 19.56
C LEU A 18 -2.65 9.94 20.40
N ALA A 19 -2.17 8.71 20.24
CA ALA A 19 -0.98 8.22 20.93
C ALA A 19 0.25 9.09 20.65
N TRP A 20 0.46 9.49 19.41
CA TRP A 20 1.52 10.42 19.02
C TRP A 20 1.36 11.80 19.70
N GLY A 21 0.15 12.35 19.70
CA GLY A 21 -0.16 13.62 20.38
C GLY A 21 0.11 13.57 21.88
N ILE A 22 -0.27 12.48 22.54
CA ILE A 22 -0.01 12.26 23.99
C ILE A 22 1.50 12.20 24.25
N LEU A 23 2.26 11.43 23.46
CA LEU A 23 3.72 11.34 23.61
C LEU A 23 4.39 12.69 23.42
N ALA A 24 3.99 13.47 22.40
CA ALA A 24 4.49 14.83 22.19
C ALA A 24 4.19 15.76 23.37
N ALA A 25 2.98 15.67 23.94
CA ALA A 25 2.59 16.45 25.11
C ALA A 25 3.40 16.06 26.36
N LEU A 26 3.69 14.77 26.55
CA LEU A 26 4.54 14.28 27.65
C LEU A 26 5.99 14.79 27.52
N VAL A 27 6.53 14.79 26.30
CA VAL A 27 7.86 15.36 26.02
C VAL A 27 7.88 16.87 26.33
N ALA A 28 6.88 17.61 25.86
CA ALA A 28 6.75 19.04 26.15
C ALA A 28 6.65 19.31 27.67
N ARG A 29 5.87 18.51 28.41
CA ARG A 29 5.80 18.59 29.86
C ARG A 29 7.16 18.36 30.52
N ASN A 30 7.91 17.35 30.09
CA ASN A 30 9.19 17.02 30.70
C ASN A 30 10.28 18.08 30.38
N ILE A 31 10.21 18.75 29.22
CA ILE A 31 11.21 19.76 28.84
C ILE A 31 10.83 21.16 29.34
N HIS A 32 9.54 21.50 29.32
CA HIS A 32 9.07 22.88 29.52
C HIS A 32 8.16 23.04 30.75
N ASP A 33 7.88 21.96 31.47
CA ASP A 33 6.94 21.92 32.63
C ASP A 33 5.52 22.45 32.28
N VAL A 34 5.08 22.19 31.03
CA VAL A 34 3.77 22.64 30.51
C VAL A 34 2.86 21.45 30.30
N GLY A 35 1.78 21.37 31.10
CA GLY A 35 0.67 20.47 30.83
C GLY A 35 -0.28 21.06 29.79
N GLN A 36 -0.81 20.23 28.88
CA GLN A 36 -1.71 20.68 27.82
C GLN A 36 -2.76 19.64 27.49
N ARG A 37 -3.88 20.10 26.98
CA ARG A 37 -4.93 19.27 26.41
C ARG A 37 -4.51 18.85 24.99
N VAL A 38 -4.81 17.59 24.62
CA VAL A 38 -4.61 17.05 23.28
C VAL A 38 -5.98 16.72 22.70
N ASP A 39 -6.32 17.32 21.59
CA ASP A 39 -7.55 17.08 20.86
C ASP A 39 -7.22 16.56 19.44
N ILE A 40 -7.88 15.49 19.05
CA ILE A 40 -7.89 14.97 17.70
C ILE A 40 -9.31 14.67 17.22
N SER A 41 -9.51 14.52 15.94
CA SER A 41 -10.75 13.97 15.39
C SER A 41 -10.46 12.94 14.32
N HIS A 42 -11.38 12.01 14.08
CA HIS A 42 -11.29 11.04 12.99
C HIS A 42 -11.18 11.75 11.62
N LEU A 43 -11.91 12.87 11.46
CA LEU A 43 -11.84 13.66 10.22
C LEU A 43 -10.45 14.22 9.99
N SER A 44 -9.85 14.89 10.99
CA SER A 44 -8.50 15.47 10.84
C SER A 44 -7.43 14.41 10.59
N SER A 45 -7.49 13.29 11.31
CA SER A 45 -6.56 12.18 11.16
C SER A 45 -6.67 11.52 9.79
N SER A 46 -7.90 11.30 9.30
CA SER A 46 -8.14 10.73 7.96
C SER A 46 -7.74 11.70 6.84
N MET A 47 -7.96 13.00 7.01
CA MET A 47 -7.47 14.01 6.07
C MET A 47 -5.94 14.07 6.05
N TRP A 48 -5.29 13.96 7.19
CA TRP A 48 -3.83 13.93 7.27
C TRP A 48 -3.24 12.67 6.60
N LEU A 49 -3.85 11.51 6.80
CA LEU A 49 -3.45 10.26 6.12
C LEU A 49 -3.50 10.41 4.59
N GLN A 50 -4.49 11.14 4.08
CA GLN A 50 -4.67 11.43 2.66
C GLN A 50 -4.07 12.78 2.24
N GLY A 51 -3.19 13.37 3.06
CA GLY A 51 -2.74 14.75 2.93
C GLY A 51 -2.17 15.09 1.56
N LEU A 52 -1.43 14.17 0.93
CA LEU A 52 -0.92 14.36 -0.43
C LEU A 52 -2.08 14.50 -1.44
N ALA A 53 -3.02 13.58 -1.43
CA ALA A 53 -4.16 13.59 -2.36
C ALA A 53 -5.06 14.81 -2.14
N VAL A 54 -5.34 15.16 -0.88
CA VAL A 54 -6.12 16.37 -0.51
C VAL A 54 -5.44 17.64 -0.99
N SER A 55 -4.12 17.76 -0.76
CA SER A 55 -3.34 18.91 -1.19
C SER A 55 -3.27 19.03 -2.71
N MET A 56 -3.01 17.92 -3.40
CA MET A 56 -2.99 17.89 -4.87
C MET A 56 -4.36 18.23 -5.46
N GLY A 57 -5.44 17.69 -4.91
CA GLY A 57 -6.80 18.03 -5.32
C GLY A 57 -7.11 19.53 -5.18
N SER A 58 -6.62 20.16 -4.12
CA SER A 58 -6.75 21.62 -3.91
C SER A 58 -5.96 22.44 -4.92
N LEU A 59 -4.73 21.99 -5.26
CA LEU A 59 -3.84 22.67 -6.22
C LEU A 59 -4.28 22.49 -7.68
N THR A 60 -4.95 21.38 -7.99
CA THR A 60 -5.32 21.01 -9.36
C THR A 60 -6.81 21.19 -9.67
N ARG A 61 -7.58 21.82 -8.77
CA ARG A 61 -9.05 21.99 -8.91
C ARG A 61 -9.47 22.61 -10.26
N ASP A 62 -8.66 23.52 -10.80
CA ASP A 62 -8.93 24.21 -12.06
C ASP A 62 -8.30 23.48 -13.29
N LYS A 63 -7.66 22.32 -13.05
CA LYS A 63 -7.05 21.45 -14.06
C LYS A 63 -7.55 20.00 -13.88
N PRO A 64 -8.84 19.73 -14.12
CA PRO A 64 -9.44 18.42 -13.82
C PRO A 64 -8.82 17.26 -14.61
N ASN A 65 -8.12 17.56 -15.70
CA ASN A 65 -7.42 16.59 -16.56
C ASN A 65 -5.89 16.65 -16.42
N SER A 66 -5.37 17.26 -15.35
CA SER A 66 -3.92 17.27 -15.13
C SER A 66 -3.41 15.83 -14.95
N GLU A 67 -2.21 15.58 -15.50
CA GLU A 67 -1.52 14.29 -15.49
C GLU A 67 -1.31 13.71 -14.08
N ILE A 68 -1.42 14.54 -13.05
CA ILE A 68 -1.30 14.15 -11.65
C ILE A 68 -2.66 14.35 -10.95
N ASN A 69 -3.67 13.61 -11.35
CA ASN A 69 -4.92 13.61 -10.62
C ASN A 69 -4.92 12.53 -9.54
N LEU A 70 -4.18 12.76 -8.45
CA LEU A 70 -4.17 11.89 -7.26
C LEU A 70 -5.51 11.93 -6.50
N SER A 71 -6.41 12.86 -6.85
CA SER A 71 -7.74 12.95 -6.26
C SER A 71 -8.75 12.01 -6.90
N SER A 72 -8.46 11.50 -8.10
CA SER A 72 -9.25 10.45 -8.76
C SER A 72 -8.47 9.15 -8.72
N ASN A 73 -9.09 8.09 -8.24
CA ASN A 73 -8.59 6.73 -8.41
C ASN A 73 -9.26 6.18 -9.68
N PRO A 74 -8.64 6.32 -10.87
CA PRO A 74 -9.25 5.86 -12.10
C PRO A 74 -9.43 4.34 -12.03
N PRO A 75 -10.43 3.78 -12.71
CA PRO A 75 -10.52 2.33 -12.87
C PRO A 75 -9.20 1.77 -13.40
N ARG A 76 -8.86 0.55 -12.98
CA ARG A 76 -7.61 -0.14 -13.34
C ARG A 76 -7.30 -0.10 -14.85
N ASP A 77 -8.33 -0.30 -15.68
CA ASP A 77 -8.27 -0.31 -17.14
C ASP A 77 -8.03 1.08 -17.77
N ASN A 78 -7.98 2.12 -16.94
CA ASN A 78 -7.71 3.50 -17.34
C ASN A 78 -6.64 4.17 -16.46
N ALA A 79 -5.81 3.38 -15.78
CA ALA A 79 -4.71 3.90 -14.96
C ALA A 79 -3.73 4.68 -15.84
N TYR A 80 -3.42 5.93 -15.45
CA TYR A 80 -2.54 6.82 -16.22
C TYR A 80 -1.15 6.22 -16.46
N ASN A 81 -0.59 5.56 -15.45
CA ASN A 81 0.68 4.86 -15.58
C ASN A 81 0.45 3.34 -15.53
N PRO A 82 0.48 2.64 -16.66
CA PRO A 82 0.33 1.18 -16.70
C PRO A 82 1.42 0.42 -15.93
N LEU A 83 2.59 1.01 -15.68
CA LEU A 83 3.65 0.42 -14.86
C LEU A 83 3.45 0.65 -13.34
N ALA A 84 2.42 1.39 -12.94
CA ALA A 84 1.94 1.55 -11.57
C ALA A 84 0.47 1.08 -11.48
N ASN A 85 0.25 -0.18 -11.72
CA ASN A 85 -1.07 -0.81 -11.85
C ASN A 85 -0.98 -2.29 -11.43
N HIS A 86 -2.07 -3.01 -11.47
CA HIS A 86 -2.09 -4.42 -11.10
C HIS A 86 -2.65 -5.30 -12.22
N TYR A 87 -2.09 -6.51 -12.35
CA TYR A 87 -2.35 -7.43 -13.45
C TYR A 87 -2.62 -8.83 -12.92
N LYS A 88 -3.52 -9.57 -13.58
CA LYS A 88 -3.88 -10.92 -13.16
C LYS A 88 -2.99 -11.95 -13.86
N CYS A 89 -2.34 -12.79 -13.08
CA CYS A 89 -1.52 -13.90 -13.57
C CYS A 89 -2.36 -15.14 -13.90
N SER A 90 -1.76 -16.12 -14.60
CA SER A 90 -2.44 -17.33 -15.05
C SER A 90 -2.96 -18.21 -13.91
N ASP A 91 -2.37 -18.11 -12.73
CA ASP A 91 -2.78 -18.82 -11.51
C ASP A 91 -3.87 -18.08 -10.70
N GLY A 92 -4.43 -17.01 -11.28
CA GLY A 92 -5.45 -16.17 -10.65
C GLY A 92 -4.92 -15.17 -9.62
N ARG A 93 -3.64 -15.20 -9.26
CA ARG A 93 -3.00 -14.20 -8.40
C ARG A 93 -2.84 -12.88 -9.13
N TRP A 94 -2.88 -11.81 -8.36
CA TRP A 94 -2.60 -10.48 -8.87
C TRP A 94 -1.18 -10.06 -8.52
N ILE A 95 -0.49 -9.46 -9.49
CA ILE A 95 0.76 -8.73 -9.28
C ILE A 95 0.48 -7.24 -9.30
N MET A 96 0.96 -6.53 -8.27
CA MET A 96 0.95 -5.06 -8.20
C MET A 96 2.30 -4.54 -8.64
N LEU A 97 2.31 -3.65 -9.61
CA LEU A 97 3.49 -2.91 -10.06
C LEU A 97 3.45 -1.50 -9.46
N ALA A 98 4.60 -0.97 -9.03
CA ALA A 98 4.73 0.38 -8.47
C ALA A 98 5.90 1.16 -9.07
N ASN A 99 6.12 1.03 -10.39
CA ASN A 99 7.21 1.68 -11.12
C ASN A 99 6.78 3.08 -11.57
N PHE A 100 6.71 4.04 -10.63
CA PHE A 100 6.23 5.40 -10.88
C PHE A 100 7.08 6.19 -11.90
N GLN A 101 8.38 5.93 -11.96
CA GLN A 101 9.30 6.51 -12.96
C GLN A 101 9.32 5.64 -14.23
N ALA A 102 8.18 5.58 -14.93
CA ALA A 102 7.95 4.61 -15.99
C ALA A 102 9.05 4.59 -17.08
N ASP A 103 9.56 5.76 -17.51
CA ASP A 103 10.60 5.84 -18.55
C ASP A 103 11.91 5.16 -18.12
N ARG A 104 12.29 5.26 -16.84
CA ARG A 104 13.47 4.58 -16.30
C ARG A 104 13.41 3.07 -16.44
N TYR A 105 12.23 2.51 -16.33
CA TYR A 105 12.03 1.06 -16.33
C TYR A 105 11.62 0.51 -17.70
N TRP A 106 11.19 1.36 -18.64
CA TRP A 106 10.47 0.95 -19.83
C TRP A 106 11.22 -0.12 -20.65
N VAL A 107 12.47 0.14 -21.01
CA VAL A 107 13.26 -0.76 -21.85
C VAL A 107 13.48 -2.12 -21.18
N SER A 108 13.96 -2.11 -19.94
CA SER A 108 14.20 -3.37 -19.20
C SER A 108 12.91 -4.11 -18.88
N PHE A 109 11.81 -3.40 -18.65
CA PHE A 109 10.50 -3.98 -18.37
C PHE A 109 9.93 -4.68 -19.61
N THR A 110 9.93 -4.04 -20.76
CA THR A 110 9.47 -4.66 -22.01
C THR A 110 10.31 -5.87 -22.39
N GLN A 111 11.63 -5.80 -22.23
CA GLN A 111 12.53 -6.94 -22.42
C GLN A 111 12.22 -8.11 -21.45
N ALA A 112 11.98 -7.82 -20.17
CA ALA A 112 11.63 -8.84 -19.20
C ALA A 112 10.31 -9.56 -19.54
N LEU A 113 9.39 -8.85 -20.18
CA LEU A 113 8.10 -9.39 -20.58
C LEU A 113 8.10 -10.07 -21.95
N GLY A 114 9.16 -9.90 -22.76
CA GLY A 114 9.22 -10.34 -24.16
C GLY A 114 8.38 -9.45 -25.09
N LEU A 115 8.38 -8.15 -24.84
CA LEU A 115 7.62 -7.12 -25.55
C LEU A 115 8.57 -6.05 -26.11
N GLU A 116 9.75 -6.45 -26.59
CA GLU A 116 10.82 -5.56 -27.05
C GLU A 116 10.36 -4.61 -28.16
N ASP A 117 9.43 -5.08 -29.00
CA ASP A 117 8.87 -4.28 -30.10
C ASP A 117 8.15 -3.01 -29.62
N LEU A 118 7.73 -2.96 -28.35
CA LEU A 118 7.07 -1.79 -27.77
C LEU A 118 8.05 -0.66 -27.41
N VAL A 119 9.36 -0.92 -27.38
CA VAL A 119 10.38 0.07 -26.99
C VAL A 119 10.34 1.27 -27.93
N ASP A 120 10.34 1.01 -29.25
CA ASP A 120 10.37 2.02 -30.30
C ASP A 120 8.98 2.32 -30.89
N ASP A 121 7.92 1.73 -30.32
CA ASP A 121 6.56 2.00 -30.76
C ASP A 121 6.16 3.45 -30.39
N PRO A 122 5.80 4.30 -31.38
CA PRO A 122 5.44 5.69 -31.12
C PRO A 122 4.27 5.89 -30.17
N ARG A 123 3.45 4.86 -29.94
CA ARG A 123 2.35 4.88 -28.97
C ARG A 123 2.83 4.73 -27.51
N PHE A 124 4.06 4.20 -27.30
CA PHE A 124 4.52 3.80 -25.96
C PHE A 124 5.94 4.24 -25.61
N HIS A 125 6.62 4.98 -26.47
CA HIS A 125 8.04 5.34 -26.32
C HIS A 125 8.36 6.21 -25.09
N ASP A 126 7.41 7.00 -24.62
CA ASP A 126 7.56 7.86 -23.43
C ASP A 126 6.33 7.85 -22.52
N THR A 127 6.44 8.44 -21.35
CA THR A 127 5.34 8.49 -20.36
C THR A 127 4.07 9.17 -20.89
N PRO A 128 4.12 10.33 -21.56
CA PRO A 128 2.92 10.94 -22.17
C PRO A 128 2.25 10.02 -23.19
N ALA A 129 3.00 9.46 -24.14
CA ALA A 129 2.46 8.56 -25.16
C ALA A 129 1.79 7.32 -24.54
N ARG A 130 2.43 6.69 -23.54
CA ARG A 130 1.82 5.60 -22.77
C ARG A 130 0.56 6.02 -22.02
N GLY A 131 0.52 7.25 -21.48
CA GLY A 131 -0.64 7.82 -20.82
C GLY A 131 -1.82 8.02 -21.78
N GLU A 132 -1.56 8.48 -23.00
CA GLU A 132 -2.59 8.63 -24.03
C GLU A 132 -3.14 7.28 -24.51
N ASN A 133 -2.24 6.31 -24.73
CA ASN A 133 -2.57 4.97 -25.22
C ASN A 133 -2.70 3.93 -24.10
N ARG A 134 -2.93 4.37 -22.86
CA ARG A 134 -2.91 3.53 -21.65
C ARG A 134 -3.84 2.33 -21.71
N ARG A 135 -5.03 2.46 -22.28
CA ARG A 135 -6.01 1.34 -22.34
C ARG A 135 -5.47 0.20 -23.21
N GLU A 136 -4.87 0.53 -24.35
CA GLU A 136 -4.28 -0.47 -25.23
C GLU A 136 -3.07 -1.13 -24.56
N LEU A 137 -2.20 -0.34 -23.94
CA LEU A 137 -1.04 -0.89 -23.23
C LEU A 137 -1.46 -1.77 -22.05
N ILE A 138 -2.48 -1.37 -21.27
CA ILE A 138 -3.02 -2.19 -20.18
C ILE A 138 -3.54 -3.52 -20.71
N GLN A 139 -4.24 -3.54 -21.85
CA GLN A 139 -4.71 -4.78 -22.45
C GLN A 139 -3.54 -5.70 -22.86
N ILE A 140 -2.51 -5.16 -23.51
CA ILE A 140 -1.29 -5.90 -23.88
C ILE A 140 -0.64 -6.51 -22.62
N LEU A 141 -0.54 -5.74 -21.54
CA LEU A 141 0.04 -6.20 -20.29
C LEU A 141 -0.86 -7.24 -19.59
N ASP A 142 -2.18 -7.10 -19.63
CA ASP A 142 -3.11 -8.10 -19.14
C ASP A 142 -2.92 -9.46 -19.85
N ASP A 143 -2.88 -9.43 -21.17
CA ASP A 143 -2.69 -10.63 -21.99
C ASP A 143 -1.31 -11.27 -21.72
N THR A 144 -0.30 -10.45 -21.47
CA THR A 144 1.06 -10.91 -21.18
C THR A 144 1.14 -11.54 -19.78
N PHE A 145 0.67 -10.85 -18.74
CA PHE A 145 0.70 -11.38 -17.37
C PHE A 145 -0.15 -12.63 -17.21
N ALA A 146 -1.24 -12.76 -17.95
CA ALA A 146 -2.07 -13.96 -17.97
C ALA A 146 -1.37 -15.22 -18.50
N GLN A 147 -0.20 -15.10 -19.15
CA GLN A 147 0.52 -16.25 -19.72
C GLN A 147 1.31 -17.07 -18.69
N LYS A 148 1.69 -16.49 -17.54
CA LYS A 148 2.52 -17.16 -16.53
C LYS A 148 1.96 -16.94 -15.13
N THR A 149 2.32 -17.85 -14.21
CA THR A 149 1.98 -17.71 -12.79
C THR A 149 2.75 -16.55 -12.15
N TYR A 150 2.22 -16.01 -11.05
CA TYR A 150 2.89 -14.99 -10.25
C TYR A 150 4.34 -15.37 -9.92
N ASN A 151 4.57 -16.57 -9.42
CA ASN A 151 5.91 -17.02 -9.05
C ASN A 151 6.89 -17.05 -10.25
N ARG A 152 6.39 -17.35 -11.44
CA ARG A 152 7.22 -17.32 -12.65
C ARG A 152 7.57 -15.88 -13.05
N TRP A 153 6.60 -14.97 -13.00
CA TRP A 153 6.82 -13.55 -13.26
C TRP A 153 7.76 -12.92 -12.23
N ALA A 154 7.58 -13.23 -10.94
CA ALA A 154 8.47 -12.74 -9.89
C ALA A 154 9.93 -13.13 -10.12
N LYS A 155 10.20 -14.37 -10.57
CA LYS A 155 11.56 -14.82 -10.92
C LYS A 155 12.13 -14.06 -12.12
N ILE A 156 11.31 -13.82 -13.16
CA ILE A 156 11.73 -13.08 -14.35
C ILE A 156 12.05 -11.63 -13.96
N LEU A 157 11.14 -10.95 -13.30
CA LEU A 157 11.30 -9.54 -12.93
C LEU A 157 12.48 -9.32 -11.99
N ASN A 158 12.66 -10.17 -10.96
CA ASN A 158 13.81 -10.09 -10.06
C ASN A 158 15.16 -10.33 -10.76
N ALA A 159 15.19 -11.12 -11.83
CA ALA A 159 16.41 -11.39 -12.60
C ALA A 159 16.72 -10.31 -13.64
N SER A 160 15.74 -9.47 -13.99
CA SER A 160 15.84 -8.55 -15.15
C SER A 160 16.04 -7.09 -14.74
N GLY A 161 15.91 -6.72 -13.49
CA GLY A 161 16.10 -5.34 -13.03
C GLY A 161 15.54 -5.06 -11.63
N ASP A 162 15.61 -3.79 -11.23
CA ASP A 162 15.16 -3.30 -9.93
C ASP A 162 13.67 -2.90 -9.95
N PHE A 163 12.83 -3.75 -10.50
CA PHE A 163 11.39 -3.47 -10.58
C PHE A 163 10.75 -3.50 -9.20
N ILE A 164 9.84 -2.56 -8.97
CA ILE A 164 9.05 -2.50 -7.74
C ILE A 164 7.72 -3.21 -8.00
N PHE A 165 7.57 -4.37 -7.40
CA PHE A 165 6.34 -5.16 -7.50
C PHE A 165 6.11 -6.03 -6.25
N SER A 166 4.86 -6.45 -6.05
CA SER A 166 4.49 -7.38 -4.97
C SER A 166 3.27 -8.21 -5.37
N PRO A 167 3.03 -9.37 -4.70
CA PRO A 167 1.74 -10.04 -4.82
C PRO A 167 0.65 -9.19 -4.15
N VAL A 168 -0.56 -9.21 -4.70
CA VAL A 168 -1.74 -8.78 -3.96
C VAL A 168 -2.21 -9.95 -3.11
N GLN A 169 -2.12 -9.81 -1.79
CA GLN A 169 -2.45 -10.85 -0.82
C GLN A 169 -3.78 -10.56 -0.14
N SER A 170 -4.51 -11.61 0.20
CA SER A 170 -5.64 -11.52 1.12
C SER A 170 -5.15 -11.37 2.57
N LEU A 171 -5.99 -10.84 3.45
CA LEU A 171 -5.66 -10.73 4.89
C LEU A 171 -5.34 -12.09 5.52
N HIS A 172 -5.97 -13.15 5.03
CA HIS A 172 -5.71 -14.53 5.50
C HIS A 172 -4.30 -15.01 5.09
N GLU A 173 -3.85 -14.67 3.90
CA GLU A 173 -2.50 -15.03 3.42
C GLU A 173 -1.41 -14.30 4.20
N LEU A 174 -1.65 -13.04 4.59
CA LEU A 174 -0.67 -12.23 5.35
C LEU A 174 -0.23 -12.90 6.65
N ALA A 175 -1.14 -13.53 7.39
CA ALA A 175 -0.80 -14.22 8.64
C ALA A 175 0.17 -15.41 8.45
N ASN A 176 0.30 -15.91 7.21
CA ASN A 176 1.16 -17.02 6.85
C ASN A 176 2.28 -16.63 5.87
N ASP A 177 2.42 -15.34 5.58
CA ASP A 177 3.48 -14.82 4.71
C ASP A 177 4.86 -15.06 5.34
N PRO A 178 5.83 -15.62 4.60
CA PRO A 178 7.17 -15.91 5.13
C PRO A 178 7.88 -14.68 5.71
N GLN A 179 7.68 -13.49 5.13
CA GLN A 179 8.29 -12.25 5.63
C GLN A 179 7.61 -11.79 6.93
N VAL A 180 6.29 -11.93 7.03
CA VAL A 180 5.53 -11.63 8.25
C VAL A 180 5.97 -12.54 9.40
N ILE A 181 6.15 -13.83 9.12
CA ILE A 181 6.62 -14.82 10.08
C ILE A 181 8.07 -14.53 10.49
N ALA A 182 8.98 -14.35 9.53
CA ALA A 182 10.39 -14.10 9.79
C ALA A 182 10.63 -12.83 10.62
N ASN A 183 9.80 -11.80 10.41
CA ASN A 183 9.87 -10.57 11.19
C ASN A 183 9.06 -10.63 12.50
N GLY A 184 8.30 -11.71 12.75
CA GLY A 184 7.45 -11.83 13.94
C GLY A 184 6.41 -10.71 14.06
N TYR A 185 5.75 -10.36 12.96
CA TYR A 185 4.70 -9.33 12.93
C TYR A 185 3.36 -9.83 13.48
N MET A 186 3.28 -11.12 13.81
CA MET A 186 2.13 -11.73 14.46
C MET A 186 2.54 -12.28 15.82
N ALA A 187 1.77 -11.94 16.85
CA ALA A 187 1.88 -12.54 18.17
C ALA A 187 0.89 -13.69 18.30
N GLU A 188 1.31 -14.78 18.94
CA GLU A 188 0.43 -15.86 19.34
C GLU A 188 0.05 -15.69 20.80
N VAL A 189 -1.24 -15.60 21.10
CA VAL A 189 -1.80 -15.47 22.46
C VAL A 189 -2.85 -16.52 22.68
N VAL A 190 -3.03 -16.94 23.93
CA VAL A 190 -4.06 -17.89 24.32
C VAL A 190 -5.31 -17.13 24.75
N HIS A 191 -6.36 -17.20 23.93
CA HIS A 191 -7.66 -16.67 24.30
C HIS A 191 -8.41 -17.67 25.19
N PRO A 192 -9.08 -17.25 26.27
CA PRO A 192 -9.75 -18.16 27.19
C PRO A 192 -10.75 -19.12 26.51
N ASP A 193 -11.55 -18.60 25.57
CA ASP A 193 -12.61 -19.36 24.92
C ASP A 193 -12.19 -19.93 23.55
N LEU A 194 -11.25 -19.29 22.83
CA LEU A 194 -10.88 -19.66 21.46
C LEU A 194 -9.58 -20.47 21.39
N GLY A 195 -8.85 -20.61 22.51
CA GLY A 195 -7.53 -21.22 22.50
C GLY A 195 -6.46 -20.33 21.81
N PRO A 196 -5.42 -20.91 21.21
CA PRO A 196 -4.37 -20.14 20.56
C PRO A 196 -4.90 -19.34 19.37
N VAL A 197 -4.68 -18.01 19.39
CA VAL A 197 -5.04 -17.08 18.30
C VAL A 197 -3.83 -16.26 17.91
N LYS A 198 -3.74 -15.93 16.62
CA LYS A 198 -2.70 -15.03 16.08
C LYS A 198 -3.28 -13.64 15.93
N LEU A 199 -2.63 -12.67 16.51
CA LEU A 199 -2.98 -11.25 16.43
C LEU A 199 -1.84 -10.47 15.78
N ALA A 200 -2.17 -9.40 15.04
CA ALA A 200 -1.15 -8.47 14.54
C ALA A 200 -0.44 -7.83 15.74
N ASP A 201 0.88 -7.97 15.82
CA ASP A 201 1.68 -7.44 16.92
C ASP A 201 1.95 -5.94 16.75
N HIS A 202 2.50 -5.34 17.80
CA HIS A 202 2.88 -3.93 17.79
C HIS A 202 3.93 -3.64 16.72
N PRO A 203 3.75 -2.61 15.87
CA PRO A 203 4.63 -2.37 14.72
C PRO A 203 6.00 -1.80 15.10
N ILE A 204 6.15 -1.26 16.32
CA ILE A 204 7.40 -0.66 16.80
C ILE A 204 8.12 -1.66 17.70
N ARG A 205 9.42 -1.83 17.52
CA ARG A 205 10.29 -2.65 18.37
C ARG A 205 11.32 -1.77 19.04
N TYR A 206 11.47 -1.96 20.33
CA TYR A 206 12.46 -1.25 21.14
C TYR A 206 13.57 -2.22 21.58
N SER A 207 14.82 -1.81 21.46
CA SER A 207 15.97 -2.65 21.85
C SER A 207 16.09 -2.82 23.36
N GLU A 208 15.74 -1.80 24.15
CA GLU A 208 15.94 -1.75 25.59
C GLU A 208 14.63 -1.94 26.41
N THR A 209 13.50 -1.58 25.82
CA THR A 209 12.18 -1.67 26.48
C THR A 209 11.24 -2.50 25.61
N PRO A 210 11.38 -3.83 25.61
CA PRO A 210 10.56 -4.69 24.77
C PRO A 210 9.07 -4.46 25.00
N ASN A 211 8.31 -4.47 23.92
CA ASN A 211 6.87 -4.32 23.89
C ASN A 211 6.23 -5.47 23.10
N GLY A 212 4.92 -5.55 23.12
CA GLY A 212 4.13 -6.55 22.40
C GLY A 212 2.76 -6.71 23.02
N ILE A 213 1.99 -7.66 22.51
CA ILE A 213 0.70 -8.03 23.07
C ILE A 213 0.94 -8.86 24.34
N ILE A 214 0.51 -8.34 25.48
CA ILE A 214 0.68 -8.98 26.80
C ILE A 214 -0.56 -9.72 27.27
N SER A 215 -1.73 -9.42 26.68
CA SER A 215 -3.00 -10.07 27.03
C SER A 215 -4.00 -9.94 25.89
N VAL A 216 -5.03 -10.74 25.91
CA VAL A 216 -6.23 -10.56 25.09
C VAL A 216 -7.05 -9.36 25.58
N ALA A 217 -7.98 -8.90 24.75
CA ALA A 217 -8.91 -7.84 25.14
C ALA A 217 -9.69 -8.24 26.39
N PRO A 218 -9.98 -7.30 27.34
CA PRO A 218 -10.80 -7.59 28.51
C PRO A 218 -12.25 -7.85 28.10
N GLU A 219 -12.94 -8.64 28.92
CA GLU A 219 -14.36 -8.83 28.79
C GLU A 219 -15.16 -7.60 29.23
N LEU A 220 -16.41 -7.51 28.80
CA LEU A 220 -17.31 -6.44 29.22
C LEU A 220 -17.48 -6.43 30.72
N GLY A 221 -17.08 -5.33 31.38
CA GLY A 221 -17.21 -5.16 32.84
C GLY A 221 -16.12 -5.89 33.64
N GLN A 222 -15.02 -6.32 33.04
CA GLN A 222 -13.91 -7.01 33.73
C GLN A 222 -13.16 -6.09 34.72
N HIS A 223 -13.16 -4.77 34.48
CA HIS A 223 -12.48 -3.76 35.31
C HIS A 223 -13.45 -2.77 35.95
#